data_2b4ce347ced4e074167b2d5ab8ca2f88
#
_entry.id   2b4ce347ced4e074167b2d5ab8ca2f88
#
_cell.length_a   1.000
_cell.length_b   1.000
_cell.length_c   1.000
_cell.angle_alpha   90.00
_cell.angle_beta   90.00
_cell.angle_gamma   90.00
#
_symmetry.space_group_name_H-M   'P 1'
#
loop_
_entity.id
_entity.type
_entity.pdbx_description
1 polymer ?
#
loop_
_entity_poly.entity_id
_entity_poly.type
_entity_poly.pdbx_seq_one_letter_code
_entity_poly.pdbx_strand_id
1 'polypeptide(L)'
;MIYVRSRRSIVTLGASGLAFAILFGLLAAGAMRLPGGWVAAVALAAGSIGAGVVAASAGLQLRSWPLGRLGLFRDRMVVIQGRHEMRAVWSLMETVTLSDPGSWPKVRLTDRLTIHFRNEPPLGFKPAHFGLQPAACRDLILRLRDDPRLRARLPEFDSVRDLAVSPVVAGELIEPRL
;
A
#
# COMPACT_ATOMS: atom_id res chain seq x y z
N MET A 1 -15.92 -7.88 -2.14
CA MET A 1 -14.81 -8.31 -1.26
C MET A 1 -13.81 -7.18 -1.19
N ILE A 2 -13.54 -6.63 -0.01
CA ILE A 2 -12.66 -5.47 0.18
C ILE A 2 -11.35 -5.99 0.76
N TYR A 3 -10.24 -5.77 0.04
CA TYR A 3 -8.91 -6.13 0.52
C TYR A 3 -8.23 -4.91 1.13
N VAL A 4 -7.77 -5.04 2.37
CA VAL A 4 -7.05 -4.00 3.10
C VAL A 4 -5.70 -4.57 3.52
N ARG A 5 -4.62 -3.82 3.29
CA ARG A 5 -3.27 -4.19 3.74
C ARG A 5 -3.26 -4.45 5.25
N SER A 6 -2.57 -5.49 5.69
CA SER A 6 -2.45 -5.79 7.10
C SER A 6 -1.77 -4.65 7.87
N ARG A 7 -2.48 -4.05 8.81
CA ARG A 7 -1.95 -3.02 9.72
C ARG A 7 -0.76 -3.54 10.53
N ARG A 8 -0.75 -4.85 10.82
CA ARG A 8 0.30 -5.49 11.63
C ARG A 8 1.70 -5.31 11.04
N SER A 9 1.88 -5.48 9.73
CA SER A 9 3.21 -5.35 9.10
C SER A 9 3.79 -3.93 9.15
N ILE A 10 2.95 -2.90 9.16
CA ILE A 10 3.41 -1.51 9.30
C ILE A 10 3.76 -1.23 10.76
N VAL A 11 2.94 -1.73 11.68
CA VAL A 11 3.20 -1.59 13.12
C VAL A 11 4.51 -2.30 13.51
N THR A 12 4.74 -3.53 13.04
CA THR A 12 6.00 -4.24 13.32
C THR A 12 7.21 -3.52 12.74
N LEU A 13 7.12 -3.02 11.50
CA LEU A 13 8.20 -2.25 10.89
C LEU A 13 8.49 -0.95 11.66
N GLY A 14 7.45 -0.23 12.07
CA GLY A 14 7.59 0.98 12.86
C GLY A 14 8.19 0.72 14.25
N ALA A 15 7.72 -0.33 14.94
CA ALA A 15 8.21 -0.72 16.25
C ALA A 15 9.68 -1.18 16.21
N SER A 16 10.06 -1.98 15.20
CA SER A 16 11.46 -2.39 15.03
C SER A 16 12.36 -1.20 14.70
N GLY A 17 11.93 -0.29 13.81
CA GLY A 17 12.66 0.93 13.51
C GLY A 17 12.91 1.80 14.74
N LEU A 18 11.88 1.95 15.60
CA LEU A 18 12.01 2.71 16.86
C LEU A 18 12.99 2.02 17.82
N ALA A 19 12.91 0.69 17.98
CA ALA A 19 13.81 -0.06 18.85
C ALA A 19 15.28 0.08 18.38
N PHE A 20 15.55 -0.02 17.08
CA PHE A 20 16.89 0.17 16.53
C PHE A 20 17.36 1.63 16.68
N ALA A 21 16.50 2.62 16.51
CA ALA A 21 16.87 4.02 16.72
C ALA A 21 17.33 4.27 18.16
N ILE A 22 16.61 3.74 19.14
CA ILE A 22 16.97 3.85 20.56
C ILE A 22 18.28 3.10 20.84
N LEU A 23 18.42 1.87 20.37
CA LEU A 23 19.61 1.05 20.58
C LEU A 23 20.87 1.73 20.04
N PHE A 24 20.84 2.17 18.78
CA PHE A 24 21.96 2.87 18.17
C PHE A 24 22.27 4.21 18.82
N GLY A 25 21.25 4.93 19.26
CA GLY A 25 21.43 6.18 20.02
C GLY A 25 22.15 5.96 21.34
N LEU A 26 21.78 4.93 22.10
CA LEU A 26 22.45 4.57 23.35
C LEU A 26 23.89 4.09 23.12
N LEU A 27 24.12 3.28 22.10
CA LEU A 27 25.47 2.83 21.73
C LEU A 27 26.35 4.01 21.27
N ALA A 28 25.81 4.95 20.52
CA ALA A 28 26.55 6.18 20.13
C ALA A 28 26.96 7.00 21.34
N ALA A 29 26.04 7.19 22.30
CA ALA A 29 26.35 7.90 23.54
C ALA A 29 27.42 7.17 24.40
N GLY A 30 27.38 5.83 24.41
CA GLY A 30 28.41 5.01 25.05
C GLY A 30 29.79 5.13 24.37
N ALA A 31 29.82 5.08 23.03
CA ALA A 31 31.04 5.20 22.24
C ALA A 31 31.76 6.53 22.44
N MET A 32 31.01 7.62 22.64
CA MET A 32 31.59 8.95 22.91
C MET A 32 32.41 9.01 24.22
N ARG A 33 32.18 8.08 25.16
CA ARG A 33 32.91 8.03 26.44
C ARG A 33 34.25 7.29 26.32
N LEU A 34 34.51 6.63 25.19
CA LEU A 34 35.73 5.89 24.95
C LEU A 34 36.77 6.76 24.23
N PRO A 35 38.06 6.66 24.59
CA PRO A 35 39.13 7.36 23.88
C PRO A 35 39.13 6.94 22.39
N GLY A 36 39.04 7.87 21.49
CA GLY A 36 38.98 7.59 20.04
C GLY A 36 37.62 7.08 19.50
N GLY A 37 36.58 6.96 20.36
CA GLY A 37 35.29 6.38 20.00
C GLY A 37 34.40 7.28 19.13
N TRP A 38 34.83 8.49 18.77
CA TRP A 38 34.03 9.45 18.04
C TRP A 38 33.58 8.95 16.63
N VAL A 39 34.45 8.21 15.92
CA VAL A 39 34.11 7.65 14.58
C VAL A 39 32.97 6.65 14.71
N ALA A 40 33.06 5.73 15.69
CA ALA A 40 32.00 4.77 15.97
C ALA A 40 30.70 5.48 16.41
N ALA A 41 30.80 6.51 17.21
CA ALA A 41 29.65 7.30 17.65
C ALA A 41 28.94 7.99 16.48
N VAL A 42 29.66 8.56 15.52
CA VAL A 42 29.09 9.17 14.32
C VAL A 42 28.39 8.14 13.45
N ALA A 43 28.99 6.97 13.21
CA ALA A 43 28.38 5.89 12.44
C ALA A 43 27.09 5.37 13.10
N LEU A 44 27.10 5.16 14.41
CA LEU A 44 25.94 4.74 15.20
C LEU A 44 24.84 5.80 15.23
N ALA A 45 25.20 7.08 15.33
CA ALA A 45 24.24 8.18 15.26
C ALA A 45 23.55 8.26 13.89
N ALA A 46 24.30 8.07 12.80
CA ALA A 46 23.73 7.99 11.45
C ALA A 46 22.75 6.81 11.32
N GLY A 47 23.09 5.64 11.87
CA GLY A 47 22.21 4.48 11.94
C GLY A 47 20.93 4.75 12.75
N SER A 48 21.05 5.45 13.89
CA SER A 48 19.92 5.87 14.71
C SER A 48 18.96 6.79 13.95
N ILE A 49 19.49 7.78 13.22
CA ILE A 49 18.69 8.69 12.39
C ILE A 49 17.96 7.91 11.29
N GLY A 50 18.67 7.01 10.58
CA GLY A 50 18.06 6.17 9.53
C GLY A 50 16.92 5.31 10.06
N ALA A 51 17.11 4.66 11.21
CA ALA A 51 16.09 3.86 11.87
C ALA A 51 14.89 4.73 12.33
N GLY A 52 15.16 5.95 12.82
CA GLY A 52 14.13 6.92 13.19
C GLY A 52 13.27 7.37 12.00
N VAL A 53 13.88 7.59 10.83
CA VAL A 53 13.15 7.92 9.58
C VAL A 53 12.22 6.78 9.18
N VAL A 54 12.67 5.51 9.31
CA VAL A 54 11.81 4.35 9.04
C VAL A 54 10.62 4.31 10.00
N ALA A 55 10.85 4.51 11.30
CA ALA A 55 9.79 4.56 12.31
C ALA A 55 8.80 5.69 12.05
N ALA A 56 9.28 6.89 11.74
CA ALA A 56 8.45 8.05 11.42
C ALA A 56 7.60 7.81 10.15
N SER A 57 8.20 7.23 9.10
CA SER A 57 7.49 6.90 7.86
C SER A 57 6.37 5.89 8.08
N ALA A 58 6.62 4.87 8.94
CA ALA A 58 5.60 3.90 9.33
C ALA A 58 4.46 4.58 10.13
N GLY A 59 4.78 5.51 11.03
CA GLY A 59 3.81 6.31 11.78
C GLY A 59 2.92 7.15 10.87
N LEU A 60 3.52 7.84 9.88
CA LEU A 60 2.78 8.60 8.88
C LEU A 60 1.86 7.71 8.03
N GLN A 61 2.34 6.51 7.64
CA GLN A 61 1.51 5.54 6.93
C GLN A 61 0.33 5.04 7.78
N LEU A 62 0.53 4.84 9.09
CA LEU A 62 -0.55 4.46 10.01
C LEU A 62 -1.58 5.58 10.19
N ARG A 63 -1.15 6.84 10.21
CA ARG A 63 -2.03 8.00 10.30
C ARG A 63 -2.90 8.18 9.05
N SER A 64 -2.39 7.82 7.88
CA SER A 64 -3.12 7.87 6.60
C SER A 64 -3.82 6.55 6.25
N TRP A 65 -3.99 5.64 7.21
CA TRP A 65 -4.69 4.36 7.02
C TRP A 65 -6.21 4.55 6.87
N PRO A 66 -6.87 3.82 5.95
CA PRO A 66 -6.34 2.79 5.04
C PRO A 66 -5.67 3.39 3.80
N LEU A 67 -4.49 2.85 3.44
CA LEU A 67 -3.70 3.31 2.28
C LEU A 67 -4.44 3.14 0.94
N GLY A 68 -5.44 2.27 0.91
CA GLY A 68 -6.29 2.04 -0.24
C GLY A 68 -7.30 0.93 -0.01
N ARG A 69 -8.33 0.92 -0.83
CA ARG A 69 -9.37 -0.12 -0.88
C ARG A 69 -9.53 -0.59 -2.31
N LEU A 70 -9.66 -1.90 -2.50
CA LEU A 70 -9.98 -2.52 -3.76
C LEU A 70 -11.33 -3.22 -3.62
N GLY A 71 -12.36 -2.68 -4.24
CA GLY A 71 -13.69 -3.26 -4.34
C GLY A 71 -13.84 -3.98 -5.66
N LEU A 72 -14.23 -5.26 -5.62
CA LEU A 72 -14.55 -6.06 -6.81
C LEU A 72 -16.06 -6.30 -6.82
N PHE A 73 -16.73 -5.82 -7.85
CA PHE A 73 -18.17 -5.90 -8.01
C PHE A 73 -18.51 -6.61 -9.33
N ARG A 74 -19.79 -6.99 -9.51
CA ARG A 74 -20.25 -7.74 -10.67
C ARG A 74 -20.01 -7.00 -11.99
N ASP A 75 -20.24 -5.69 -12.02
CA ASP A 75 -20.17 -4.83 -13.20
C ASP A 75 -18.85 -4.08 -13.33
N ARG A 76 -18.18 -3.78 -12.23
CA ARG A 76 -16.97 -2.96 -12.19
C ARG A 76 -16.03 -3.29 -11.04
N MET A 77 -14.83 -2.76 -11.15
CA MET A 77 -13.86 -2.69 -10.07
C MET A 77 -13.73 -1.23 -9.60
N VAL A 78 -13.59 -1.03 -8.30
CA VAL A 78 -13.35 0.28 -7.68
C VAL A 78 -12.04 0.25 -6.93
N VAL A 79 -11.15 1.16 -7.27
CA VAL A 79 -9.87 1.34 -6.59
C VAL A 79 -9.90 2.68 -5.89
N ILE A 80 -9.79 2.68 -4.58
CA ILE A 80 -9.67 3.89 -3.78
C ILE A 80 -8.26 3.97 -3.25
N GLN A 81 -7.52 5.00 -3.62
CA GLN A 81 -6.16 5.23 -3.19
C GLN A 81 -6.02 6.64 -2.64
N GLY A 82 -5.92 6.76 -1.32
CA GLY A 82 -5.98 8.05 -0.65
C GLY A 82 -7.33 8.74 -0.89
N ARG A 83 -7.31 9.92 -1.54
CA ARG A 83 -8.52 10.69 -1.90
C ARG A 83 -9.01 10.42 -3.32
N HIS A 84 -8.31 9.60 -4.07
CA HIS A 84 -8.65 9.32 -5.46
C HIS A 84 -9.44 8.02 -5.54
N GLU A 85 -10.63 8.13 -6.09
CA GLU A 85 -11.47 7.00 -6.47
C GLU A 85 -11.34 6.78 -7.97
N MET A 86 -11.06 5.55 -8.37
CA MET A 86 -10.92 5.13 -9.74
C MET A 86 -11.87 3.95 -9.98
N ARG A 87 -12.68 4.04 -11.01
CA ARG A 87 -13.65 3.00 -11.40
C ARG A 87 -13.22 2.40 -12.72
N ALA A 88 -13.34 1.10 -12.82
CA ALA A 88 -12.99 0.35 -14.01
C ALA A 88 -14.10 -0.65 -14.32
N VAL A 89 -14.79 -0.44 -15.42
CA VAL A 89 -15.85 -1.34 -15.92
C VAL A 89 -15.21 -2.53 -16.63
N TRP A 90 -15.61 -3.75 -16.29
CA TRP A 90 -14.99 -4.97 -16.84
C TRP A 90 -15.03 -5.05 -18.36
N SER A 91 -16.13 -4.62 -19.00
CA SER A 91 -16.30 -4.66 -20.45
C SER A 91 -15.40 -3.69 -21.23
N LEU A 92 -14.87 -2.66 -20.57
CA LEU A 92 -14.00 -1.66 -21.20
C LEU A 92 -12.51 -2.00 -21.05
N MET A 93 -12.17 -2.99 -20.24
CA MET A 93 -10.79 -3.40 -20.02
C MET A 93 -10.24 -4.18 -21.22
N GLU A 94 -9.17 -3.69 -21.84
CA GLU A 94 -8.48 -4.38 -22.93
C GLU A 94 -7.34 -5.24 -22.43
N THR A 95 -6.40 -4.62 -21.73
CA THR A 95 -5.21 -5.32 -21.24
C THR A 95 -4.87 -4.90 -19.82
N VAL A 96 -4.22 -5.82 -19.10
CA VAL A 96 -3.71 -5.59 -17.75
C VAL A 96 -2.22 -5.91 -17.75
N THR A 97 -1.40 -4.88 -17.63
CA THR A 97 0.05 -5.01 -17.63
C THR A 97 0.62 -4.81 -16.23
N LEU A 98 1.66 -5.56 -15.94
CA LEU A 98 2.47 -5.37 -14.75
C LEU A 98 3.76 -4.69 -15.21
N SER A 99 4.01 -3.46 -14.77
CA SER A 99 5.28 -2.79 -15.07
C SER A 99 6.39 -3.46 -14.26
N ASP A 100 7.39 -3.96 -14.99
CA ASP A 100 8.63 -4.42 -14.36
C ASP A 100 9.33 -3.20 -13.77
N PRO A 101 9.60 -3.16 -12.47
CA PRO A 101 10.45 -2.13 -11.91
C PRO A 101 11.85 -2.34 -12.51
N GLY A 102 12.26 -1.44 -13.42
CA GLY A 102 13.52 -1.56 -14.14
C GLY A 102 14.70 -1.94 -13.25
N SER A 103 15.61 -2.66 -13.80
CA SER A 103 16.91 -3.27 -13.46
C SER A 103 17.62 -3.05 -12.10
N TRP A 104 17.01 -2.45 -11.08
CA TRP A 104 17.51 -2.36 -9.71
C TRP A 104 16.96 -3.51 -8.84
N PRO A 105 17.69 -3.92 -7.78
CA PRO A 105 17.44 -5.18 -7.10
C PRO A 105 15.97 -5.34 -6.72
N LYS A 106 15.41 -6.42 -7.20
CA LYS A 106 14.00 -6.84 -7.23
C LYS A 106 13.28 -6.73 -5.88
N VAL A 107 12.98 -5.53 -5.44
CA VAL A 107 12.00 -5.33 -4.39
C VAL A 107 10.62 -5.35 -5.06
N ARG A 108 10.05 -6.56 -5.20
CA ARG A 108 8.73 -6.85 -5.80
C ARG A 108 7.55 -6.06 -5.22
N LEU A 109 7.80 -5.19 -4.25
CA LEU A 109 6.81 -4.35 -3.58
C LEU A 109 6.45 -3.08 -4.36
N THR A 110 7.17 -2.76 -5.42
CA THR A 110 6.97 -1.53 -6.19
C THR A 110 6.25 -1.73 -7.51
N ASP A 111 5.91 -2.99 -7.87
CA ASP A 111 5.27 -3.31 -9.14
C ASP A 111 3.95 -2.55 -9.26
N ARG A 112 3.84 -1.78 -10.32
CA ARG A 112 2.63 -1.05 -10.67
C ARG A 112 1.81 -1.87 -11.66
N LEU A 113 0.56 -2.11 -11.33
CA LEU A 113 -0.40 -2.72 -12.22
C LEU A 113 -1.09 -1.62 -12.99
N THR A 114 -1.08 -1.71 -14.32
CA THR A 114 -1.73 -0.75 -15.23
C THR A 114 -2.80 -1.48 -16.04
N ILE A 115 -4.02 -0.94 -15.98
CA ILE A 115 -5.17 -1.42 -16.74
C ILE A 115 -5.37 -0.46 -17.90
N HIS A 116 -5.37 -0.99 -19.11
CA HIS A 116 -5.64 -0.22 -20.32
C HIS A 116 -7.10 -0.42 -20.73
N PHE A 117 -7.74 0.67 -21.12
CA PHE A 117 -9.12 0.72 -21.58
C PHE A 117 -9.17 1.12 -23.04
N ARG A 118 -10.27 0.76 -23.72
CA ARG A 118 -10.47 1.02 -25.14
C ARG A 118 -10.47 2.51 -25.49
N ASN A 119 -11.11 3.35 -24.69
CA ASN A 119 -11.30 4.78 -24.97
C ASN A 119 -11.06 5.67 -23.75
N GLU A 120 -10.42 5.16 -22.70
CA GLU A 120 -10.19 5.90 -21.46
C GLU A 120 -8.69 5.86 -21.10
N PRO A 121 -8.22 6.84 -20.32
CA PRO A 121 -6.83 6.84 -19.88
C PRO A 121 -6.52 5.60 -19.03
N PRO A 122 -5.29 5.08 -19.10
CA PRO A 122 -4.89 3.90 -18.36
C PRO A 122 -4.93 4.15 -16.85
N LEU A 123 -5.44 3.16 -16.11
CA LEU A 123 -5.54 3.18 -14.67
C LEU A 123 -4.39 2.41 -14.04
N GLY A 124 -3.54 3.12 -13.29
CA GLY A 124 -2.38 2.52 -12.66
C GLY A 124 -2.45 2.56 -11.14
N PHE A 125 -2.28 1.42 -10.48
CA PHE A 125 -2.22 1.32 -9.03
C PHE A 125 -1.17 0.30 -8.56
N LYS A 126 -0.82 0.36 -7.26
CA LYS A 126 0.13 -0.57 -6.64
C LYS A 126 -0.61 -1.61 -5.82
N PRO A 127 -0.68 -2.89 -6.25
CA PRO A 127 -1.37 -3.95 -5.50
C PRO A 127 -0.84 -4.14 -4.08
N ALA A 128 0.44 -3.86 -3.85
CA ALA A 128 1.05 -3.92 -2.53
C ALA A 128 0.38 -2.99 -1.51
N HIS A 129 -0.24 -1.87 -1.93
CA HIS A 129 -0.98 -0.98 -1.04
C HIS A 129 -2.22 -1.64 -0.45
N PHE A 130 -2.75 -2.66 -1.11
CA PHE A 130 -3.90 -3.46 -0.67
C PHE A 130 -3.47 -4.77 0.01
N GLY A 131 -2.17 -5.00 0.18
CA GLY A 131 -1.65 -6.26 0.70
C GLY A 131 -1.72 -7.43 -0.27
N LEU A 132 -1.90 -7.14 -1.57
CA LEU A 132 -1.98 -8.14 -2.63
C LEU A 132 -0.63 -8.32 -3.31
N GLN A 133 -0.32 -9.57 -3.65
CA GLN A 133 0.82 -9.87 -4.51
C GLN A 133 0.50 -9.41 -5.94
N PRO A 134 1.40 -8.63 -6.61
CA PRO A 134 1.12 -8.02 -7.90
C PRO A 134 0.70 -9.02 -8.99
N ALA A 135 1.41 -10.14 -9.13
CA ALA A 135 1.09 -11.17 -10.11
C ALA A 135 -0.28 -11.82 -9.84
N ALA A 136 -0.55 -12.19 -8.58
CA ALA A 136 -1.84 -12.78 -8.20
C ALA A 136 -3.00 -11.80 -8.40
N CYS A 137 -2.78 -10.50 -8.15
CA CYS A 137 -3.77 -9.45 -8.39
C CYS A 137 -4.07 -9.31 -9.88
N ARG A 138 -3.04 -9.28 -10.74
CA ARG A 138 -3.20 -9.26 -12.20
C ARG A 138 -4.02 -10.45 -12.68
N ASP A 139 -3.64 -11.66 -12.27
CA ASP A 139 -4.29 -12.91 -12.72
C ASP A 139 -5.75 -12.98 -12.25
N LEU A 140 -6.05 -12.48 -11.04
CA LEU A 140 -7.42 -12.37 -10.55
C LEU A 140 -8.24 -11.40 -11.42
N ILE A 141 -7.70 -10.23 -11.75
CA ILE A 141 -8.39 -9.23 -12.56
C ILE A 141 -8.64 -9.77 -13.97
N LEU A 142 -7.66 -10.44 -14.58
CA LEU A 142 -7.83 -11.08 -15.89
C LEU A 142 -8.91 -12.15 -15.87
N ARG A 143 -8.92 -13.03 -14.87
CA ARG A 143 -9.98 -14.06 -14.71
C ARG A 143 -11.36 -13.42 -14.54
N LEU A 144 -11.48 -12.36 -13.74
CA LEU A 144 -12.75 -11.66 -13.55
C LEU A 144 -13.19 -10.94 -14.82
N ARG A 145 -12.26 -10.42 -15.64
CA ARG A 145 -12.58 -9.81 -16.94
C ARG A 145 -13.15 -10.86 -17.90
N ASP A 146 -12.52 -12.03 -17.96
CA ASP A 146 -12.81 -13.04 -18.98
C ASP A 146 -13.96 -13.96 -18.60
N ASP A 147 -14.27 -14.14 -17.31
CA ASP A 147 -15.34 -15.04 -16.83
C ASP A 147 -16.53 -14.28 -16.20
N PRO A 148 -17.64 -14.09 -16.99
CA PRO A 148 -18.86 -13.49 -16.46
C PRO A 148 -19.53 -14.30 -15.34
N ARG A 149 -19.36 -15.63 -15.33
CA ARG A 149 -19.93 -16.51 -14.29
C ARG A 149 -19.23 -16.30 -12.96
N LEU A 150 -17.92 -16.08 -13.00
CA LEU A 150 -17.15 -15.75 -11.81
C LEU A 150 -17.57 -14.36 -11.26
N ARG A 151 -17.79 -13.40 -12.15
CA ARG A 151 -18.31 -12.07 -11.78
C ARG A 151 -19.71 -12.12 -11.17
N ALA A 152 -20.58 -13.01 -11.65
CA ALA A 152 -21.93 -13.15 -11.10
C ALA A 152 -21.95 -13.52 -9.60
N ARG A 153 -20.87 -14.07 -9.07
CA ARG A 153 -20.70 -14.37 -7.64
C ARG A 153 -20.21 -13.18 -6.81
N LEU A 154 -19.84 -12.08 -7.45
CA LEU A 154 -19.44 -10.86 -6.78
C LEU A 154 -20.68 -10.03 -6.38
N PRO A 155 -20.57 -9.21 -5.32
CA PRO A 155 -21.65 -8.30 -4.94
C PRO A 155 -21.92 -7.29 -6.07
N GLU A 156 -23.14 -6.77 -6.11
CA GLU A 156 -23.47 -5.64 -6.97
C GLU A 156 -22.90 -4.35 -6.40
N PHE A 157 -22.48 -3.44 -7.28
CA PHE A 157 -21.97 -2.13 -6.88
C PHE A 157 -23.16 -1.22 -6.54
N ASP A 158 -23.20 -0.75 -5.30
CA ASP A 158 -24.12 0.29 -4.84
C ASP A 158 -23.33 1.57 -4.57
N SER A 159 -23.57 2.61 -5.38
CA SER A 159 -22.84 3.87 -5.28
C SER A 159 -23.06 4.59 -3.96
N VAL A 160 -24.23 4.46 -3.36
CA VAL A 160 -24.55 5.10 -2.08
C VAL A 160 -23.86 4.37 -0.92
N ARG A 161 -23.99 3.05 -0.87
CA ARG A 161 -23.42 2.23 0.19
C ARG A 161 -21.91 2.08 0.05
N ASP A 162 -21.43 1.79 -1.17
CA ASP A 162 -20.05 1.36 -1.41
C ASP A 162 -19.10 2.56 -1.56
N LEU A 163 -19.62 3.74 -1.90
CA LEU A 163 -18.88 5.00 -1.90
C LEU A 163 -19.04 5.80 -0.60
N ALA A 164 -20.16 5.66 0.11
CA ALA A 164 -20.35 6.31 1.42
C ALA A 164 -19.35 5.79 2.48
N VAL A 165 -18.76 4.64 2.26
CA VAL A 165 -17.58 4.15 2.99
C VAL A 165 -16.32 4.86 2.47
N SER A 166 -16.47 6.07 2.03
CA SER A 166 -15.42 6.88 1.49
C SER A 166 -14.42 7.33 2.53
N PRO A 167 -13.24 7.55 2.00
CA PRO A 167 -12.00 7.56 2.70
C PRO A 167 -11.92 8.73 3.64
N VAL A 168 -11.10 8.53 4.55
CA VAL A 168 -10.44 9.51 5.38
C VAL A 168 -10.37 10.88 4.72
N VAL A 169 -11.32 11.72 5.04
CA VAL A 169 -11.16 13.15 4.86
C VAL A 169 -10.32 13.59 6.05
N ALA A 170 -9.07 14.00 5.76
CA ALA A 170 -8.24 14.73 6.70
C ALA A 170 -8.24 14.20 8.16
N GLY A 171 -7.91 12.92 8.33
CA GLY A 171 -7.61 12.37 9.66
C GLY A 171 -8.80 11.82 10.45
N GLU A 172 -10.02 11.90 9.95
CA GLU A 172 -11.19 11.36 10.63
C GLU A 172 -11.68 10.09 9.92
N LEU A 173 -11.64 8.98 10.64
CA LEU A 173 -12.29 7.72 10.26
C LEU A 173 -13.79 7.92 10.39
N ILE A 174 -14.49 8.12 9.29
CA ILE A 174 -15.94 7.99 9.28
C ILE A 174 -16.23 6.49 9.38
N GLU A 175 -16.69 6.05 10.55
CA GLU A 175 -17.22 4.70 10.73
C GLU A 175 -18.37 4.46 9.75
N PRO A 176 -18.41 3.28 9.10
CA PRO A 176 -19.57 2.91 8.30
C PRO A 176 -20.79 2.84 9.19
N ARG A 177 -21.78 3.65 8.95
CA ARG A 177 -23.10 3.42 9.52
C ARG A 177 -23.61 2.08 8.97
N LEU A 178 -23.77 1.12 9.86
CA LEU A 178 -24.46 -0.14 9.64
C LEU A 178 -25.96 0.12 9.42
#